data_4dba984463104ee4fd0e2696a89a7910
#
_entry.id   4dba984463104ee4fd0e2696a89a7910
#
_cell.length_a   1.000
_cell.length_b   1.000
_cell.length_c   1.000
_cell.angle_alpha   90.00
_cell.angle_beta   90.00
_cell.angle_gamma   90.00
#
_symmetry.space_group_name_H-M   'P 1'
#
loop_
_entity.id
_entity.type
_entity.pdbx_description
1 polymer ?
#
loop_
_entity_poly.entity_id
_entity_poly.type
_entity_poly.pdbx_seq_one_letter_code
_entity_poly.pdbx_strand_id
1 'polypeptide(L)'
;MDAVERIAVRDGFEACGVNAIAQEAGVDKVLIYRYFGGVDGLLSAVVAERAAWPVAAPLGDGGSPGSALSSALIDQARSIRARPLAQHAVAWEAAGHADRDIARPISEGREAQLSALAAALRGRHAVPARFDLEAVGALVAAGLTMLAARTDHRVPFFGLEVEHDADWRRIEKAAGTILRALLDPSDA
;
A
#
# COMPACT_ATOMS: atom_id res chain seq x y z
N MET A 1 -11.84 -18.06 1.74
CA MET A 1 -11.17 -16.74 1.59
C MET A 1 -12.15 -15.56 1.67
N ASP A 2 -13.31 -15.61 1.01
CA ASP A 2 -14.31 -14.52 1.05
C ASP A 2 -14.81 -14.15 2.45
N ALA A 3 -14.93 -15.14 3.34
CA ALA A 3 -15.31 -14.92 4.73
C ALA A 3 -14.28 -14.06 5.49
N VAL A 4 -12.99 -14.32 5.29
CA VAL A 4 -11.91 -13.52 5.88
C VAL A 4 -11.99 -12.08 5.37
N GLU A 5 -12.15 -11.90 4.07
CA GLU A 5 -12.26 -10.55 3.48
C GLU A 5 -13.45 -9.78 4.05
N ARG A 6 -14.63 -10.41 4.16
CA ARG A 6 -15.80 -9.75 4.75
C ARG A 6 -15.58 -9.36 6.21
N ILE A 7 -14.97 -10.24 7.02
CA ILE A 7 -14.68 -9.93 8.43
C ILE A 7 -13.63 -8.82 8.51
N ALA A 8 -12.52 -8.95 7.76
CA ALA A 8 -11.42 -7.99 7.81
C ALA A 8 -11.85 -6.58 7.40
N VAL A 9 -12.70 -6.46 6.38
CA VAL A 9 -13.20 -5.16 5.92
C VAL A 9 -14.25 -4.57 6.88
N ARG A 10 -15.08 -5.40 7.50
CA ARG A 10 -16.13 -4.96 8.42
C ARG A 10 -15.59 -4.65 9.82
N ASP A 11 -14.76 -5.55 10.37
CA ASP A 11 -14.40 -5.58 11.79
C ASP A 11 -12.87 -5.51 12.03
N GLY A 12 -12.06 -5.50 10.96
CA GLY A 12 -10.59 -5.54 11.00
C GLY A 12 -10.00 -6.96 11.09
N PHE A 13 -8.71 -7.08 10.81
CA PHE A 13 -7.99 -8.38 10.85
C PHE A 13 -7.97 -9.00 12.25
N GLU A 14 -8.05 -8.20 13.30
CA GLU A 14 -8.09 -8.69 14.70
C GLU A 14 -9.33 -9.54 14.99
N ALA A 15 -10.43 -9.27 14.29
CA ALA A 15 -11.66 -10.05 14.42
C ALA A 15 -11.61 -11.39 13.67
N CYS A 16 -10.60 -11.63 12.85
CA CYS A 16 -10.44 -12.84 12.05
C CYS A 16 -9.97 -14.03 12.88
N GLY A 17 -10.74 -14.43 13.88
CA GLY A 17 -10.51 -15.66 14.67
C GLY A 17 -11.05 -16.91 13.95
N VAL A 18 -10.49 -18.10 14.27
CA VAL A 18 -10.89 -19.37 13.64
C VAL A 18 -12.40 -19.64 13.71
N ASN A 19 -13.02 -19.34 14.86
CA ASN A 19 -14.46 -19.58 15.04
C ASN A 19 -15.29 -18.57 14.24
N ALA A 20 -14.90 -17.30 14.21
CA ALA A 20 -15.56 -16.27 13.42
C ALA A 20 -15.49 -16.58 11.92
N ILE A 21 -14.32 -16.98 11.43
CA ILE A 21 -14.12 -17.35 10.01
C ILE A 21 -14.93 -18.61 9.65
N ALA A 22 -14.89 -19.65 10.50
CA ALA A 22 -15.64 -20.88 10.27
C ALA A 22 -17.15 -20.63 10.21
N GLN A 23 -17.67 -19.81 11.13
CA GLN A 23 -19.08 -19.41 11.19
C GLN A 23 -19.48 -18.59 9.97
N GLU A 24 -18.70 -17.57 9.61
CA GLU A 24 -18.93 -16.69 8.46
C GLU A 24 -18.87 -17.46 7.13
N ALA A 25 -18.00 -18.49 7.05
CA ALA A 25 -17.84 -19.33 5.87
C ALA A 25 -18.84 -20.48 5.81
N GLY A 26 -19.54 -20.79 6.89
CA GLY A 26 -20.44 -21.95 6.99
C GLY A 26 -19.71 -23.30 6.92
N VAL A 27 -18.47 -23.38 7.43
CA VAL A 27 -17.65 -24.60 7.38
C VAL A 27 -17.17 -25.02 8.77
N ASP A 28 -16.75 -26.28 8.89
CA ASP A 28 -16.08 -26.75 10.12
C ASP A 28 -14.66 -26.15 10.20
N LYS A 29 -14.30 -25.64 11.38
CA LYS A 29 -12.96 -25.09 11.67
C LYS A 29 -11.83 -26.09 11.42
N VAL A 30 -12.08 -27.38 11.50
CA VAL A 30 -11.11 -28.44 11.18
C VAL A 30 -10.57 -28.28 9.74
N LEU A 31 -11.39 -27.79 8.82
CA LEU A 31 -10.94 -27.54 7.44
C LEU A 31 -9.90 -26.42 7.37
N ILE A 32 -10.03 -25.39 8.21
CA ILE A 32 -9.05 -24.29 8.28
C ILE A 32 -7.68 -24.84 8.70
N TYR A 33 -7.65 -25.67 9.75
CA TYR A 33 -6.40 -26.30 10.18
C TYR A 33 -5.83 -27.25 9.13
N ARG A 34 -6.71 -28.04 8.49
CA ARG A 34 -6.28 -29.03 7.50
C ARG A 34 -5.67 -28.41 6.25
N TYR A 35 -6.25 -27.32 5.73
CA TYR A 35 -5.84 -26.73 4.45
C TYR A 35 -4.82 -25.60 4.60
N PHE A 36 -4.84 -24.89 5.73
CA PHE A 36 -4.03 -23.69 5.92
C PHE A 36 -3.08 -23.77 7.12
N GLY A 37 -3.13 -24.86 7.89
CA GLY A 37 -2.32 -25.00 9.12
C GLY A 37 -2.84 -24.16 10.31
N GLY A 38 -3.90 -23.40 10.11
CA GLY A 38 -4.49 -22.52 11.12
C GLY A 38 -4.94 -21.17 10.57
N VAL A 39 -5.30 -20.26 11.47
CA VAL A 39 -5.78 -18.92 11.09
C VAL A 39 -4.68 -18.12 10.40
N ASP A 40 -3.47 -18.11 10.96
CA ASP A 40 -2.38 -17.31 10.43
C ASP A 40 -2.00 -17.73 9.00
N GLY A 41 -1.97 -19.04 8.72
CA GLY A 41 -1.76 -19.54 7.35
C GLY A 41 -2.89 -19.14 6.39
N LEU A 42 -4.15 -19.16 6.86
CA LEU A 42 -5.27 -18.71 6.04
C LEU A 42 -5.20 -17.20 5.79
N LEU A 43 -4.90 -16.37 6.80
CA LEU A 43 -4.78 -14.93 6.65
C LEU A 43 -3.63 -14.57 5.72
N SER A 44 -2.45 -15.21 5.88
CA SER A 44 -1.31 -15.04 4.96
C SER A 44 -1.69 -15.36 3.52
N ALA A 45 -2.41 -16.45 3.28
CA ALA A 45 -2.88 -16.83 1.94
C ALA A 45 -3.85 -15.78 1.36
N VAL A 46 -4.80 -15.26 2.16
CA VAL A 46 -5.74 -14.22 1.73
C VAL A 46 -5.00 -12.92 1.39
N VAL A 47 -4.07 -12.50 2.24
CA VAL A 47 -3.27 -11.29 2.01
C VAL A 47 -2.42 -11.44 0.74
N ALA A 48 -1.76 -12.57 0.57
CA ALA A 48 -0.93 -12.82 -0.61
C ALA A 48 -1.74 -12.86 -1.91
N GLU A 49 -2.96 -13.39 -1.87
CA GLU A 49 -3.81 -13.51 -3.08
C GLU A 49 -4.59 -12.22 -3.37
N ARG A 50 -5.14 -11.55 -2.35
CA ARG A 50 -6.15 -10.50 -2.52
C ARG A 50 -5.74 -9.10 -2.05
N ALA A 51 -4.80 -9.02 -1.11
CA ALA A 51 -4.24 -7.78 -0.63
C ALA A 51 -2.78 -7.59 -1.06
N ALA A 52 -2.30 -8.40 -2.01
CA ALA A 52 -0.96 -8.29 -2.55
C ALA A 52 -0.64 -6.84 -2.92
N TRP A 53 0.59 -6.45 -2.61
CA TRP A 53 1.07 -5.11 -2.95
C TRP A 53 0.89 -4.87 -4.45
N PRO A 54 0.29 -3.73 -4.86
CA PRO A 54 0.03 -3.48 -6.28
C PRO A 54 1.34 -3.40 -7.03
N VAL A 55 1.44 -4.15 -8.11
CA VAL A 55 2.59 -4.03 -9.02
C VAL A 55 2.51 -2.65 -9.67
N ALA A 56 3.58 -1.86 -9.55
CA ALA A 56 3.65 -0.56 -10.21
C ALA A 56 3.49 -0.74 -11.72
N ALA A 57 2.74 0.16 -12.33
CA ALA A 57 2.79 0.31 -13.76
C ALA A 57 4.25 0.59 -14.19
N PRO A 58 4.70 0.06 -15.32
CA PRO A 58 6.00 0.41 -15.87
C PRO A 58 6.13 1.92 -15.95
N LEU A 59 7.31 2.46 -15.62
CA LEU A 59 7.58 3.88 -15.82
C LEU A 59 7.28 4.20 -17.28
N GLY A 60 6.42 5.20 -17.53
CA GLY A 60 6.11 5.66 -18.88
C GLY A 60 7.38 6.07 -19.62
N ASP A 61 7.37 5.89 -20.95
CA ASP A 61 8.55 6.14 -21.80
C ASP A 61 8.86 7.63 -22.00
N GLY A 62 8.05 8.52 -21.44
CA GLY A 62 8.20 9.97 -21.58
C GLY A 62 7.99 10.72 -20.29
N GLY A 63 8.75 11.80 -20.12
CA GLY A 63 8.62 12.69 -18.98
C GLY A 63 9.90 12.84 -18.17
N SER A 64 9.84 13.75 -17.21
CA SER A 64 10.94 13.98 -16.28
C SER A 64 10.99 12.91 -15.19
N PRO A 65 12.16 12.71 -14.54
CA PRO A 65 12.29 11.76 -13.43
C PRO A 65 11.30 12.03 -12.30
N GLY A 66 11.03 13.29 -11.98
CA GLY A 66 10.05 13.68 -10.97
C GLY A 66 8.63 13.32 -11.36
N SER A 67 8.26 13.50 -12.63
CA SER A 67 6.96 13.10 -13.15
C SER A 67 6.78 11.58 -13.15
N ALA A 68 7.80 10.84 -13.55
CA ALA A 68 7.76 9.38 -13.60
C ALA A 68 7.60 8.78 -12.18
N LEU A 69 8.40 9.24 -11.22
CA LEU A 69 8.31 8.78 -9.83
C LEU A 69 6.97 9.16 -9.20
N SER A 70 6.52 10.41 -9.41
CA SER A 70 5.25 10.86 -8.82
C SER A 70 4.06 10.05 -9.35
N SER A 71 4.00 9.80 -10.66
CA SER A 71 2.92 8.98 -11.24
C SER A 71 2.90 7.58 -10.65
N ALA A 72 4.04 6.91 -10.56
CA ALA A 72 4.13 5.56 -10.02
C ALA A 72 3.66 5.48 -8.57
N LEU A 73 4.10 6.41 -7.71
CA LEU A 73 3.70 6.44 -6.29
C LEU A 73 2.23 6.82 -6.09
N ILE A 74 1.70 7.74 -6.89
CA ILE A 74 0.30 8.15 -6.87
C ILE A 74 -0.60 6.98 -7.32
N ASP A 75 -0.27 6.30 -8.41
CA ASP A 75 -1.06 5.18 -8.92
C ASP A 75 -1.08 4.01 -7.93
N GLN A 76 0.03 3.79 -7.24
CA GLN A 76 0.10 2.83 -6.15
C GLN A 76 -0.85 3.21 -5.00
N ALA A 77 -0.81 4.45 -4.54
CA ALA A 77 -1.67 4.93 -3.47
C ALA A 77 -3.16 4.85 -3.86
N ARG A 78 -3.50 5.20 -5.09
CA ARG A 78 -4.85 5.01 -5.66
C ARG A 78 -5.28 3.55 -5.64
N SER A 79 -4.38 2.65 -6.01
CA SER A 79 -4.65 1.21 -6.00
C SER A 79 -4.93 0.67 -4.59
N ILE A 80 -4.23 1.16 -3.55
CA ILE A 80 -4.51 0.81 -2.16
C ILE A 80 -5.88 1.38 -1.77
N ARG A 81 -6.12 2.66 -2.04
CA ARG A 81 -7.37 3.36 -1.71
C ARG A 81 -8.62 2.72 -2.35
N ALA A 82 -8.47 2.15 -3.55
CA ALA A 82 -9.55 1.46 -4.26
C ALA A 82 -9.87 0.04 -3.73
N ARG A 83 -9.05 -0.51 -2.81
CA ARG A 83 -9.18 -1.88 -2.33
C ARG A 83 -9.29 -1.93 -0.80
N PRO A 84 -10.51 -2.03 -0.24
CA PRO A 84 -10.71 -2.01 1.22
C PRO A 84 -9.86 -3.04 1.97
N LEU A 85 -9.75 -4.26 1.47
CA LEU A 85 -8.90 -5.27 2.11
C LEU A 85 -7.42 -4.85 2.14
N ALA A 86 -6.91 -4.23 1.08
CA ALA A 86 -5.54 -3.73 1.05
C ALA A 86 -5.33 -2.58 2.03
N GLN A 87 -6.32 -1.67 2.17
CA GLN A 87 -6.28 -0.61 3.17
C GLN A 87 -6.16 -1.18 4.59
N HIS A 88 -7.03 -2.13 4.94
CA HIS A 88 -7.00 -2.79 6.24
C HIS A 88 -5.71 -3.57 6.48
N ALA A 89 -5.18 -4.24 5.46
CA ALA A 89 -3.94 -5.01 5.57
C ALA A 89 -2.72 -4.10 5.81
N VAL A 90 -2.62 -2.98 5.08
CA VAL A 90 -1.56 -1.98 5.27
C VAL A 90 -1.69 -1.28 6.63
N ALA A 91 -2.91 -0.91 7.04
CA ALA A 91 -3.15 -0.30 8.35
C ALA A 91 -2.76 -1.26 9.49
N TRP A 92 -3.08 -2.54 9.35
CA TRP A 92 -2.75 -3.59 10.32
C TRP A 92 -1.23 -3.83 10.41
N GLU A 93 -0.51 -3.87 9.28
CA GLU A 93 0.96 -3.90 9.25
C GLU A 93 1.55 -2.72 10.01
N ALA A 94 1.07 -1.49 9.73
CA ALA A 94 1.57 -0.27 10.33
C ALA A 94 1.32 -0.17 11.84
N ALA A 95 0.29 -0.85 12.35
CA ALA A 95 -0.02 -0.93 13.79
C ALA A 95 0.95 -1.83 14.58
N GLY A 96 1.96 -2.41 13.92
CA GLY A 96 3.00 -3.19 14.60
C GLY A 96 2.61 -4.63 14.92
N HIS A 97 1.57 -5.16 14.31
CA HIS A 97 1.16 -6.57 14.45
C HIS A 97 2.10 -7.52 13.68
N ALA A 98 3.38 -7.15 13.62
CA ALA A 98 4.43 -7.85 12.90
C ALA A 98 4.75 -9.26 13.45
N ASP A 99 4.24 -9.61 14.64
CA ASP A 99 4.41 -10.94 15.25
C ASP A 99 3.74 -12.06 14.46
N ARG A 100 2.87 -11.71 13.52
CA ARG A 100 2.25 -12.66 12.61
C ARG A 100 2.84 -12.44 11.22
N ASP A 101 3.38 -13.48 10.61
CA ASP A 101 3.91 -13.52 9.23
C ASP A 101 2.91 -13.08 8.13
N ILE A 102 1.72 -12.66 8.54
CA ILE A 102 0.61 -12.25 7.68
C ILE A 102 0.94 -10.96 6.90
N ALA A 103 1.62 -10.01 7.55
CA ALA A 103 1.98 -8.73 6.91
C ALA A 103 3.22 -8.82 6.03
N ARG A 104 4.02 -9.87 6.18
CA ARG A 104 5.28 -10.04 5.45
C ARG A 104 5.14 -9.95 3.93
N PRO A 105 4.15 -10.58 3.28
CA PRO A 105 3.98 -10.44 1.84
C PRO A 105 3.73 -9.00 1.38
N ILE A 106 3.11 -8.16 2.21
CA ILE A 106 2.87 -6.74 1.91
C ILE A 106 4.18 -5.96 1.99
N SER A 107 4.95 -6.15 3.06
CA SER A 107 6.24 -5.47 3.27
C SER A 107 7.25 -5.86 2.21
N GLU A 108 7.39 -7.15 1.92
CA GLU A 108 8.29 -7.67 0.89
C GLU A 108 7.89 -7.19 -0.51
N GLY A 109 6.59 -7.20 -0.83
CA GLY A 109 6.08 -6.70 -2.10
C GLY A 109 6.33 -5.20 -2.28
N ARG A 110 6.14 -4.40 -1.22
CA ARG A 110 6.43 -2.96 -1.21
C ARG A 110 7.93 -2.71 -1.43
N GLU A 111 8.79 -3.38 -0.69
CA GLU A 111 10.23 -3.22 -0.83
C GLU A 111 10.71 -3.59 -2.23
N ALA A 112 10.29 -4.74 -2.74
CA ALA A 112 10.66 -5.19 -4.09
C ALA A 112 10.22 -4.18 -5.16
N GLN A 113 9.03 -3.62 -5.03
CA GLN A 113 8.51 -2.63 -5.96
C GLN A 113 9.26 -1.30 -5.90
N LEU A 114 9.50 -0.76 -4.69
CA LEU A 114 10.20 0.51 -4.53
C LEU A 114 11.65 0.41 -5.00
N SER A 115 12.33 -0.69 -4.70
CA SER A 115 13.66 -0.99 -5.21
C SER A 115 13.71 -1.10 -6.74
N ALA A 116 12.75 -1.79 -7.34
CA ALA A 116 12.63 -1.88 -8.81
C ALA A 116 12.34 -0.52 -9.45
N LEU A 117 11.49 0.29 -8.82
CA LEU A 117 11.19 1.65 -9.27
C LEU A 117 12.43 2.55 -9.23
N ALA A 118 13.19 2.53 -8.15
CA ALA A 118 14.43 3.28 -8.02
C ALA A 118 15.47 2.85 -9.07
N ALA A 119 15.64 1.54 -9.28
CA ALA A 119 16.53 1.01 -10.31
C ALA A 119 16.10 1.43 -11.73
N ALA A 120 14.82 1.35 -12.04
CA ALA A 120 14.27 1.76 -13.34
C ALA A 120 14.44 3.27 -13.59
N LEU A 121 14.25 4.10 -12.55
CA LEU A 121 14.47 5.54 -12.64
C LEU A 121 15.94 5.86 -12.97
N ARG A 122 16.88 5.25 -12.26
CA ARG A 122 18.32 5.43 -12.53
C ARG A 122 18.75 4.93 -13.88
N GLY A 123 18.13 3.87 -14.37
CA GLY A 123 18.42 3.32 -15.70
C GLY A 123 17.93 4.19 -16.86
N ARG A 124 16.92 5.04 -16.63
CA ARG A 124 16.29 5.85 -17.68
C ARG A 124 16.57 7.35 -17.58
N HIS A 125 16.89 7.85 -16.41
CA HIS A 125 17.03 9.27 -16.12
C HIS A 125 18.34 9.57 -15.37
N ALA A 126 18.92 10.72 -15.65
CA ALA A 126 20.01 11.26 -14.85
C ALA A 126 19.42 11.81 -13.52
N VAL A 127 19.50 11.03 -12.46
CA VAL A 127 19.11 11.49 -11.12
C VAL A 127 20.24 12.35 -10.56
N PRO A 128 19.95 13.60 -10.12
CA PRO A 128 21.00 14.48 -9.59
C PRO A 128 21.71 13.86 -8.38
N ALA A 129 23.05 13.88 -8.35
CA ALA A 129 23.85 13.27 -7.29
C ALA A 129 23.56 13.85 -5.89
N ARG A 130 23.05 15.08 -5.82
CA ARG A 130 22.66 15.75 -4.55
C ARG A 130 21.33 15.21 -3.99
N PHE A 131 20.62 14.36 -4.75
CA PHE A 131 19.30 13.89 -4.39
C PHE A 131 19.37 12.43 -3.91
N ASP A 132 19.01 12.22 -2.65
CA ASP A 132 18.84 10.88 -2.09
C ASP A 132 17.47 10.32 -2.52
N LEU A 133 17.47 9.61 -3.65
CA LEU A 133 16.27 9.06 -4.27
C LEU A 133 15.53 8.11 -3.32
N GLU A 134 16.26 7.28 -2.61
CA GLU A 134 15.71 6.30 -1.69
C GLU A 134 15.06 6.99 -0.49
N ALA A 135 15.74 7.92 0.15
CA ALA A 135 15.20 8.59 1.34
C ALA A 135 13.96 9.44 1.01
N VAL A 136 14.03 10.25 -0.06
CA VAL A 136 12.89 11.09 -0.46
C VAL A 136 11.75 10.25 -1.03
N GLY A 137 12.08 9.24 -1.84
CA GLY A 137 11.10 8.28 -2.34
C GLY A 137 10.37 7.56 -1.19
N ALA A 138 11.10 7.10 -0.18
CA ALA A 138 10.54 6.46 1.01
C ALA A 138 9.60 7.39 1.79
N LEU A 139 9.99 8.65 2.02
CA LEU A 139 9.14 9.62 2.71
C LEU A 139 7.82 9.89 1.98
N VAL A 140 7.88 10.11 0.67
CA VAL A 140 6.67 10.36 -0.13
C VAL A 140 5.82 9.11 -0.25
N ALA A 141 6.43 7.94 -0.49
CA ALA A 141 5.73 6.67 -0.55
C ALA A 141 5.04 6.33 0.78
N ALA A 142 5.73 6.50 1.91
CA ALA A 142 5.17 6.26 3.24
C ALA A 142 3.99 7.20 3.52
N GLY A 143 4.11 8.48 3.22
CA GLY A 143 3.03 9.45 3.38
C GLY A 143 1.79 9.12 2.55
N LEU A 144 1.97 8.86 1.27
CA LEU A 144 0.88 8.46 0.37
C LEU A 144 0.24 7.14 0.81
N THR A 145 1.04 6.14 1.17
CA THR A 145 0.58 4.83 1.64
C THR A 145 -0.22 4.95 2.94
N MET A 146 0.29 5.68 3.92
CA MET A 146 -0.40 5.92 5.19
C MET A 146 -1.75 6.60 4.98
N LEU A 147 -1.80 7.65 4.15
CA LEU A 147 -3.04 8.37 3.87
C LEU A 147 -4.04 7.51 3.09
N ALA A 148 -3.56 6.70 2.13
CA ALA A 148 -4.40 5.79 1.35
C ALA A 148 -4.97 4.63 2.18
N ALA A 149 -4.23 4.18 3.21
CA ALA A 149 -4.61 3.07 4.07
C ALA A 149 -5.49 3.47 5.26
N ARG A 150 -5.79 4.77 5.45
CA ARG A 150 -6.67 5.20 6.53
C ARG A 150 -8.07 4.64 6.36
N THR A 151 -8.54 3.97 7.41
CA THR A 151 -9.90 3.42 7.52
C THR A 151 -10.78 4.20 8.50
N ASP A 152 -10.17 5.01 9.39
CA ASP A 152 -10.90 5.92 10.27
C ASP A 152 -10.86 7.35 9.72
N HIS A 153 -12.00 7.81 9.23
CA HIS A 153 -12.17 9.11 8.57
C HIS A 153 -12.82 10.17 9.46
N ARG A 154 -13.09 9.83 10.74
CA ARG A 154 -13.76 10.75 11.67
C ARG A 154 -12.96 12.01 11.99
N VAL A 155 -11.64 11.93 11.86
CA VAL A 155 -10.75 13.07 12.13
C VAL A 155 -9.97 13.41 10.87
N PRO A 156 -10.09 14.66 10.35
CA PRO A 156 -9.28 15.12 9.24
C PRO A 156 -7.78 15.00 9.54
N PHE A 157 -6.97 14.73 8.53
CA PHE A 157 -5.52 14.74 8.63
C PHE A 157 -4.98 16.06 8.08
N PHE A 158 -4.44 16.89 8.95
CA PHE A 158 -3.97 18.24 8.60
C PHE A 158 -5.05 19.09 7.91
N GLY A 159 -6.32 18.94 8.33
CA GLY A 159 -7.46 19.61 7.75
C GLY A 159 -7.95 19.04 6.41
N LEU A 160 -7.41 17.89 5.98
CA LEU A 160 -7.82 17.18 4.77
C LEU A 160 -8.68 15.98 5.12
N GLU A 161 -9.81 15.85 4.43
CA GLU A 161 -10.70 14.70 4.49
C GLU A 161 -10.28 13.71 3.38
N VAL A 162 -9.33 12.82 3.72
CA VAL A 162 -8.64 11.95 2.73
C VAL A 162 -9.57 10.97 1.99
N GLU A 163 -10.78 10.77 2.48
CA GLU A 163 -11.84 10.02 1.78
C GLU A 163 -12.41 10.79 0.60
N HIS A 164 -12.42 12.13 0.68
CA HIS A 164 -12.96 12.97 -0.37
C HIS A 164 -11.97 13.12 -1.54
N ASP A 165 -12.45 12.84 -2.73
CA ASP A 165 -11.62 12.92 -3.95
C ASP A 165 -11.05 14.32 -4.20
N ALA A 166 -11.72 15.37 -3.74
CA ALA A 166 -11.21 16.73 -3.88
C ALA A 166 -9.93 16.94 -3.08
N ASP A 167 -9.89 16.49 -1.83
CA ASP A 167 -8.71 16.61 -0.98
C ASP A 167 -7.63 15.60 -1.38
N TRP A 168 -8.04 14.40 -1.82
CA TRP A 168 -7.10 13.44 -2.36
C TRP A 168 -6.33 13.99 -3.57
N ARG A 169 -7.00 14.63 -4.52
CA ARG A 169 -6.33 15.32 -5.65
C ARG A 169 -5.34 16.41 -5.21
N ARG A 170 -5.60 17.09 -4.07
CA ARG A 170 -4.64 18.07 -3.51
C ARG A 170 -3.38 17.37 -3.00
N ILE A 171 -3.51 16.22 -2.35
CA ILE A 171 -2.39 15.39 -1.89
C ILE A 171 -1.54 14.93 -3.08
N GLU A 172 -2.18 14.38 -4.12
CA GLU A 172 -1.51 13.95 -5.34
C GLU A 172 -0.74 15.09 -6.03
N LYS A 173 -1.39 16.25 -6.14
CA LYS A 173 -0.76 17.44 -6.71
C LYS A 173 0.46 17.88 -5.88
N ALA A 174 0.36 17.85 -4.57
CA ALA A 174 1.46 18.21 -3.67
C ALA A 174 2.64 17.24 -3.82
N ALA A 175 2.38 15.93 -3.78
CA ALA A 175 3.39 14.91 -3.99
C ALA A 175 4.13 15.07 -5.34
N GLY A 176 3.36 15.28 -6.41
CA GLY A 176 3.93 15.53 -7.74
C GLY A 176 4.76 16.81 -7.81
N THR A 177 4.32 17.88 -7.14
CA THR A 177 5.07 19.14 -7.09
C THR A 177 6.39 18.98 -6.35
N ILE A 178 6.39 18.29 -5.20
CA ILE A 178 7.60 18.02 -4.42
C ILE A 178 8.60 17.22 -5.24
N LEU A 179 8.17 16.12 -5.85
CA LEU A 179 9.07 15.25 -6.60
C LEU A 179 9.64 15.90 -7.86
N ARG A 180 8.83 16.67 -8.59
CA ARG A 180 9.33 17.45 -9.75
C ARG A 180 10.29 18.53 -9.33
N ALA A 181 9.99 19.29 -8.29
CA ALA A 181 10.88 20.35 -7.82
C ALA A 181 12.26 19.83 -7.37
N LEU A 182 12.32 18.59 -6.89
CA LEU A 182 13.55 17.98 -6.40
C LEU A 182 14.35 17.25 -7.48
N LEU A 183 13.64 16.54 -8.38
CA LEU A 183 14.26 15.62 -9.35
C LEU A 183 14.43 16.23 -10.74
N ASP A 184 13.56 17.15 -11.12
CA ASP A 184 13.64 17.73 -12.45
C ASP A 184 14.70 18.83 -12.47
N PRO A 185 15.53 18.89 -13.51
CA PRO A 185 16.49 19.97 -13.64
C PRO A 185 15.74 21.31 -13.65
N SER A 186 16.15 22.23 -12.79
CA SER A 186 15.72 23.62 -12.95
C SER A 186 16.30 24.11 -14.27
N ASP A 187 15.44 24.59 -15.14
CA ASP A 187 15.90 25.38 -16.29
C ASP A 187 16.63 26.58 -15.70
N ALA A 188 17.98 26.55 -15.77
CA ALA A 188 18.86 27.62 -15.34
C ALA A 188 19.02 28.63 -16.48
#